data_2aab5e3f47990f41cae578ab33406ac8
#
_entry.id   2aab5e3f47990f41cae578ab33406ac8
#
_cell.length_a   1.000
_cell.length_b   1.000
_cell.length_c   1.000
_cell.angle_alpha   90.00
_cell.angle_beta   90.00
_cell.angle_gamma   90.00
#
_symmetry.space_group_name_H-M   'P 1'
#
loop_
_entity.id
_entity.type
_entity.pdbx_description
1 polymer ?
#
loop_
_entity_poly.entity_id
_entity_poly.type
_entity_poly.pdbx_seq_one_letter_code
_entity_poly.pdbx_strand_id
1 'polypeptide(L)'
;PQPQEKPLGETMTELFSKPVLPEMADVHLPLNLNVESFSGEQLRITGDTDLTVYKMLLKVSSIDGNMKLDALDVDSSQGTVNASGTAQLINDWPVDITLNSTLNMDPLKGEKVKLKVGGEVRKQLEVGVNLSGPVDVSLRAQAQLAEAGLPFNIEVNSKQLYWPFTGEKQFQADDLKMKLGGKMTDYTLSFRTAVKGQGVPPADITIDAKGNERQVSLDKLTVAALEGKTELTALLDWQQAISWRGELALRSINTAKVAPDWPSKLDGLIKTNGSLYGGTWQMNVPEVKITGNVKQNKVNVNGSLKGNSYLQWAIPGLHLELGRNSADVK
;
A
#
# COMPACT_ATOMS: atom_id res chain seq x y z
N PRO A 1 36.55 7.60 -4.64
CA PRO A 1 35.54 6.76 -5.28
C PRO A 1 34.37 6.61 -4.33
N GLN A 2 33.20 7.14 -4.69
CA GLN A 2 31.97 6.85 -3.95
C GLN A 2 31.70 5.36 -4.09
N PRO A 3 31.29 4.66 -3.02
CA PRO A 3 30.88 3.26 -3.12
C PRO A 3 29.74 3.19 -4.15
N GLN A 4 29.89 2.35 -5.15
CA GLN A 4 28.78 2.06 -6.06
C GLN A 4 27.65 1.46 -5.23
N GLU A 5 26.53 2.15 -5.13
CA GLU A 5 25.35 1.62 -4.47
C GLU A 5 24.93 0.34 -5.20
N LYS A 6 24.76 -0.74 -4.44
CA LYS A 6 24.27 -2.00 -5.00
C LYS A 6 22.88 -1.80 -5.59
N PRO A 7 22.58 -2.46 -6.72
CA PRO A 7 21.24 -2.45 -7.26
C PRO A 7 20.19 -2.88 -6.22
N LEU A 8 19.00 -2.28 -6.25
CA LEU A 8 17.92 -2.54 -5.29
C LEU A 8 17.56 -4.03 -5.22
N GLY A 9 17.48 -4.70 -6.37
CA GLY A 9 17.15 -6.13 -6.44
C GLY A 9 18.21 -7.02 -5.79
N GLU A 10 19.49 -6.70 -5.89
CA GLU A 10 20.54 -7.44 -5.18
C GLU A 10 20.43 -7.23 -3.67
N THR A 11 20.23 -5.98 -3.23
CA THR A 11 20.06 -5.66 -1.80
C THR A 11 18.86 -6.39 -1.21
N MET A 12 17.73 -6.40 -1.89
CA MET A 12 16.52 -7.11 -1.45
C MET A 12 16.73 -8.64 -1.45
N THR A 13 17.41 -9.19 -2.46
CA THR A 13 17.74 -10.62 -2.52
C THR A 13 18.64 -11.03 -1.35
N GLU A 14 19.68 -10.27 -1.06
CA GLU A 14 20.55 -10.51 0.10
C GLU A 14 19.77 -10.43 1.42
N LEU A 15 18.91 -9.43 1.59
CA LEU A 15 18.11 -9.23 2.79
C LEU A 15 17.20 -10.42 3.07
N PHE A 16 16.49 -10.93 2.06
CA PHE A 16 15.52 -12.01 2.23
C PHE A 16 16.09 -13.42 1.98
N SER A 17 17.39 -13.54 1.65
CA SER A 17 18.07 -14.85 1.60
C SER A 17 18.28 -15.47 2.99
N LYS A 18 18.18 -14.67 4.04
CA LYS A 18 18.33 -15.05 5.44
C LYS A 18 17.07 -14.68 6.22
N PRO A 19 16.87 -15.28 7.40
CA PRO A 19 15.83 -14.81 8.32
C PRO A 19 15.96 -13.33 8.65
N VAL A 20 14.84 -12.61 8.72
CA VAL A 20 14.81 -11.21 9.18
C VAL A 20 15.14 -11.14 10.66
N LEU A 21 14.66 -12.12 11.45
CA LEU A 21 15.06 -12.32 12.83
C LEU A 21 16.26 -13.28 12.85
N PRO A 22 17.48 -12.81 13.21
CA PRO A 22 18.62 -13.70 13.35
C PRO A 22 18.45 -14.66 14.51
N GLU A 23 19.23 -15.75 14.54
CA GLU A 23 19.33 -16.58 15.72
C GLU A 23 19.84 -15.75 16.90
N MET A 24 19.06 -15.69 17.96
CA MET A 24 19.37 -14.98 19.18
C MET A 24 19.22 -15.94 20.37
N ALA A 25 20.15 -15.86 21.31
CA ALA A 25 20.05 -16.61 22.56
C ALA A 25 18.83 -16.17 23.38
N ASP A 26 18.35 -17.04 24.21
CA ASP A 26 17.35 -16.70 25.22
C ASP A 26 17.89 -15.60 26.15
N VAL A 27 17.04 -14.64 26.47
CA VAL A 27 17.40 -13.53 27.36
C VAL A 27 16.86 -13.83 28.74
N HIS A 28 17.78 -14.08 29.66
CA HIS A 28 17.47 -14.24 31.10
C HIS A 28 17.73 -12.93 31.81
N LEU A 29 16.68 -12.29 32.27
CA LEU A 29 16.82 -11.06 33.06
C LEU A 29 17.41 -11.40 34.41
N PRO A 30 18.52 -10.76 34.84
CA PRO A 30 19.21 -11.11 36.06
C PRO A 30 18.47 -10.66 37.36
N LEU A 31 17.42 -9.88 37.20
CA LEU A 31 16.63 -9.31 38.26
C LEU A 31 15.14 -9.49 38.02
N ASN A 32 14.40 -9.85 39.00
CA ASN A 32 12.97 -9.76 39.03
C ASN A 32 12.57 -8.30 39.29
N LEU A 33 11.71 -7.77 38.46
CA LEU A 33 11.17 -6.41 38.56
C LEU A 33 9.67 -6.50 38.87
N ASN A 34 9.23 -5.75 39.85
CA ASN A 34 7.83 -5.60 40.14
C ASN A 34 7.49 -4.13 40.39
N VAL A 35 6.78 -3.52 39.43
CA VAL A 35 6.22 -2.18 39.58
C VAL A 35 4.72 -2.34 39.80
N GLU A 36 4.34 -2.41 41.07
CA GLU A 36 2.92 -2.57 41.44
C GLU A 36 2.06 -1.43 40.97
N SER A 37 2.60 -0.20 40.98
CA SER A 37 1.94 0.97 40.46
C SER A 37 2.94 2.12 40.29
N PHE A 38 3.05 2.62 39.11
CA PHE A 38 3.67 3.91 38.82
C PHE A 38 2.61 4.82 38.22
N SER A 39 2.33 5.96 38.87
CA SER A 39 1.33 6.92 38.39
C SER A 39 1.93 8.30 38.19
N GLY A 40 1.49 9.01 37.21
CA GLY A 40 1.85 10.39 36.92
C GLY A 40 0.63 11.21 36.50
N GLU A 41 0.61 12.45 36.91
CA GLU A 41 -0.47 13.39 36.55
C GLU A 41 0.12 14.71 36.06
N GLN A 42 -0.56 15.35 35.10
CA GLN A 42 -0.22 16.68 34.57
C GLN A 42 1.23 16.80 34.06
N LEU A 43 1.74 15.76 33.41
CA LEU A 43 3.06 15.78 32.80
C LEU A 43 2.99 16.55 31.48
N ARG A 44 3.82 17.54 31.31
CA ARG A 44 3.92 18.31 30.05
C ARG A 44 5.26 18.02 29.39
N ILE A 45 5.17 17.52 28.16
CA ILE A 45 6.31 17.29 27.29
C ILE A 45 6.26 18.35 26.21
N THR A 46 7.31 19.17 26.12
CA THR A 46 7.43 20.25 25.13
C THR A 46 8.54 19.91 24.14
N GLY A 47 8.32 20.17 22.87
CA GLY A 47 9.24 19.90 21.78
C GLY A 47 8.60 20.29 20.45
N ASP A 48 8.90 19.55 19.39
CA ASP A 48 8.29 19.76 18.08
C ASP A 48 6.76 19.56 18.12
N THR A 49 6.26 18.83 19.12
CA THR A 49 4.83 18.66 19.40
C THR A 49 4.59 18.77 20.90
N ASP A 50 3.72 19.66 21.31
CA ASP A 50 3.31 19.75 22.73
C ASP A 50 2.36 18.61 23.09
N LEU A 51 2.75 17.82 24.09
CA LEU A 51 1.94 16.73 24.65
C LEU A 51 1.69 16.99 26.13
N THR A 52 0.44 17.00 26.54
CA THR A 52 0.06 17.00 27.95
C THR A 52 -0.51 15.64 28.30
N VAL A 53 0.12 14.92 29.21
CA VAL A 53 -0.39 13.69 29.81
C VAL A 53 -1.15 14.07 31.07
N TYR A 54 -2.47 13.92 31.05
CA TYR A 54 -3.34 14.25 32.17
C TYR A 54 -3.23 13.23 33.30
N LYS A 55 -3.20 11.94 32.91
CA LYS A 55 -3.03 10.80 33.84
C LYS A 55 -2.26 9.70 33.15
N MET A 56 -1.42 9.02 33.92
CA MET A 56 -0.73 7.81 33.50
C MET A 56 -0.70 6.80 34.65
N LEU A 57 -0.95 5.54 34.33
CA LEU A 57 -0.78 4.40 35.22
C LEU A 57 0.01 3.32 34.50
N LEU A 58 1.05 2.84 35.14
CA LEU A 58 1.85 1.70 34.67
C LEU A 58 1.93 0.64 35.78
N LYS A 59 1.60 -0.60 35.41
CA LYS A 59 1.80 -1.80 36.22
C LYS A 59 2.52 -2.84 35.39
N VAL A 60 3.72 -3.20 35.77
CA VAL A 60 4.56 -4.14 35.07
C VAL A 60 5.33 -5.03 36.03
N SER A 61 5.44 -6.29 35.66
CA SER A 61 6.26 -7.26 36.42
C SER A 61 7.12 -8.08 35.44
N SER A 62 8.26 -8.53 35.94
CA SER A 62 9.12 -9.47 35.23
C SER A 62 9.66 -10.47 36.25
N ILE A 63 9.40 -11.75 36.02
CA ILE A 63 9.83 -12.86 36.86
C ILE A 63 10.39 -13.94 35.94
N ASP A 64 11.66 -14.30 36.13
CA ASP A 64 12.33 -15.35 35.36
C ASP A 64 12.20 -15.20 33.83
N GLY A 65 12.33 -13.96 33.33
CA GLY A 65 12.20 -13.65 31.91
C GLY A 65 10.76 -13.57 31.38
N ASN A 66 9.77 -13.81 32.23
CA ASN A 66 8.36 -13.60 31.90
C ASN A 66 8.00 -12.14 32.22
N MET A 67 7.76 -11.37 31.20
CA MET A 67 7.32 -9.97 31.32
C MET A 67 5.79 -9.90 31.25
N LYS A 68 5.19 -9.18 32.18
CA LYS A 68 3.76 -8.94 32.22
C LYS A 68 3.49 -7.46 32.36
N LEU A 69 2.80 -6.89 31.40
CA LEU A 69 2.21 -5.57 31.46
C LEU A 69 0.76 -5.74 31.92
N ASP A 70 0.52 -5.55 33.21
CA ASP A 70 -0.84 -5.65 33.76
C ASP A 70 -1.72 -4.48 33.31
N ALA A 71 -1.14 -3.28 33.25
CA ALA A 71 -1.81 -2.09 32.73
C ALA A 71 -0.79 -1.03 32.29
N LEU A 72 -1.05 -0.43 31.15
CA LEU A 72 -0.56 0.88 30.77
C LEU A 72 -1.79 1.69 30.36
N ASP A 73 -2.17 2.65 31.22
CA ASP A 73 -3.29 3.54 30.94
C ASP A 73 -2.74 4.97 30.85
N VAL A 74 -2.97 5.61 29.71
CA VAL A 74 -2.54 6.98 29.46
C VAL A 74 -3.73 7.78 28.93
N ASP A 75 -4.00 8.92 29.61
CA ASP A 75 -4.94 9.94 29.14
C ASP A 75 -4.15 11.21 28.83
N SER A 76 -4.26 11.69 27.60
CA SER A 76 -3.46 12.80 27.11
C SER A 76 -4.24 13.75 26.20
N SER A 77 -3.65 14.88 25.88
CA SER A 77 -4.19 15.85 24.94
C SER A 77 -4.37 15.28 23.52
N GLN A 78 -3.61 14.25 23.15
CA GLN A 78 -3.66 13.62 21.85
C GLN A 78 -4.55 12.36 21.82
N GLY A 79 -5.08 11.95 22.97
CA GLY A 79 -5.98 10.80 23.07
C GLY A 79 -5.66 9.89 24.25
N THR A 80 -6.33 8.76 24.29
CA THR A 80 -6.18 7.75 25.34
C THR A 80 -5.50 6.50 24.81
N VAL A 81 -4.70 5.85 25.62
CA VAL A 81 -4.07 4.56 25.34
C VAL A 81 -4.27 3.64 26.53
N ASN A 82 -4.76 2.43 26.28
CA ASN A 82 -4.83 1.35 27.24
C ASN A 82 -4.12 0.14 26.64
N ALA A 83 -3.12 -0.39 27.33
CA ALA A 83 -2.40 -1.57 26.88
C ALA A 83 -2.19 -2.56 28.01
N SER A 84 -2.21 -3.84 27.66
CA SER A 84 -1.86 -4.96 28.55
C SER A 84 -1.29 -6.10 27.73
N GLY A 85 -0.57 -7.02 28.39
CA GLY A 85 -0.05 -8.17 27.68
C GLY A 85 1.05 -8.89 28.40
N THR A 86 1.56 -9.91 27.74
CA THR A 86 2.68 -10.73 28.22
C THR A 86 3.69 -10.92 27.11
N ALA A 87 4.96 -11.07 27.47
CA ALA A 87 6.03 -11.45 26.57
C ALA A 87 7.06 -12.29 27.33
N GLN A 88 7.65 -13.28 26.66
CA GLN A 88 8.76 -14.06 27.17
C GLN A 88 9.91 -13.99 26.18
N LEU A 89 11.14 -13.85 26.68
CA LEU A 89 12.35 -13.82 25.85
C LEU A 89 13.12 -15.13 25.93
N ILE A 90 12.42 -16.23 26.17
CA ILE A 90 12.92 -17.60 26.23
C ILE A 90 12.12 -18.50 25.28
N ASN A 91 12.72 -19.60 24.87
CA ASN A 91 12.14 -20.55 23.92
C ASN A 91 11.74 -19.88 22.59
N ASP A 92 10.47 -19.93 22.22
CA ASP A 92 9.95 -19.38 20.96
C ASP A 92 9.52 -17.90 21.04
N TRP A 93 9.78 -17.26 22.18
CA TRP A 93 9.43 -15.87 22.47
C TRP A 93 7.93 -15.60 22.30
N PRO A 94 7.08 -16.28 23.10
CA PRO A 94 5.66 -16.03 23.04
C PRO A 94 5.32 -14.58 23.44
N VAL A 95 4.38 -14.00 22.74
CA VAL A 95 3.89 -12.63 22.96
C VAL A 95 2.37 -12.59 22.81
N ASP A 96 1.70 -11.86 23.71
CA ASP A 96 0.28 -11.53 23.62
C ASP A 96 0.08 -10.11 24.17
N ILE A 97 -0.08 -9.14 23.29
CA ILE A 97 -0.24 -7.72 23.62
C ILE A 97 -1.52 -7.21 22.99
N THR A 98 -2.31 -6.51 23.78
CA THR A 98 -3.48 -5.78 23.32
C THR A 98 -3.33 -4.32 23.66
N LEU A 99 -3.60 -3.46 22.68
CA LEU A 99 -3.63 -2.01 22.85
C LEU A 99 -4.95 -1.47 22.29
N ASN A 100 -5.59 -0.61 23.06
CA ASN A 100 -6.73 0.17 22.63
C ASN A 100 -6.40 1.65 22.77
N SER A 101 -6.75 2.44 21.78
CA SER A 101 -6.51 3.89 21.78
C SER A 101 -7.71 4.60 21.18
N THR A 102 -7.96 5.82 21.64
CA THR A 102 -8.87 6.75 20.99
C THR A 102 -8.09 8.02 20.71
N LEU A 103 -7.98 8.38 19.44
CA LEU A 103 -7.21 9.54 19.00
C LEU A 103 -8.00 10.83 19.21
N ASN A 104 -7.34 11.90 19.65
CA ASN A 104 -7.90 13.23 19.81
C ASN A 104 -7.08 14.28 19.03
N MET A 105 -6.61 13.90 17.86
CA MET A 105 -5.83 14.77 16.98
C MET A 105 -6.36 14.74 15.55
N ASP A 106 -6.35 15.87 14.88
CA ASP A 106 -6.73 15.94 13.47
C ASP A 106 -5.64 15.27 12.58
N PRO A 107 -6.02 14.63 11.48
CA PRO A 107 -7.38 14.48 10.93
C PRO A 107 -8.16 13.26 11.46
N LEU A 108 -7.64 12.54 12.46
CA LEU A 108 -8.19 11.27 12.95
C LEU A 108 -8.87 11.41 14.32
N LYS A 109 -9.38 12.59 14.65
CA LYS A 109 -10.08 12.81 15.92
C LYS A 109 -11.30 11.91 16.05
N GLY A 110 -11.35 11.18 17.18
CA GLY A 110 -12.40 10.19 17.46
C GLY A 110 -12.13 8.79 16.86
N GLU A 111 -11.00 8.61 16.16
CA GLU A 111 -10.60 7.29 15.68
C GLU A 111 -10.28 6.35 16.85
N LYS A 112 -10.89 5.19 16.84
CA LYS A 112 -10.60 4.11 17.78
C LYS A 112 -9.66 3.11 17.11
N VAL A 113 -8.53 2.89 17.74
CA VAL A 113 -7.50 1.93 17.30
C VAL A 113 -7.47 0.77 18.25
N LYS A 114 -7.64 -0.44 17.74
CA LYS A 114 -7.42 -1.68 18.47
C LYS A 114 -6.29 -2.46 17.79
N LEU A 115 -5.18 -2.62 18.50
CA LEU A 115 -4.04 -3.42 18.07
C LEU A 115 -3.96 -4.67 18.92
N LYS A 116 -3.78 -5.82 18.29
CA LYS A 116 -3.43 -7.08 18.93
C LYS A 116 -2.20 -7.66 18.26
N VAL A 117 -1.20 -7.99 19.08
CA VAL A 117 0.00 -8.73 18.66
C VAL A 117 0.03 -10.02 19.45
N GLY A 118 0.12 -11.15 18.78
CA GLY A 118 0.13 -12.47 19.42
C GLY A 118 0.98 -13.48 18.67
N GLY A 119 1.22 -14.61 19.28
CA GLY A 119 1.96 -15.72 18.71
C GLY A 119 3.34 -15.89 19.29
N GLU A 120 4.23 -16.45 18.51
CA GLU A 120 5.60 -16.78 18.87
C GLU A 120 6.56 -16.09 17.88
N VAL A 121 7.35 -15.13 18.40
CA VAL A 121 8.21 -14.28 17.54
C VAL A 121 9.20 -15.09 16.71
N ARG A 122 9.68 -16.22 17.26
CA ARG A 122 10.61 -17.13 16.57
C ARG A 122 9.93 -18.11 15.61
N LYS A 123 8.58 -18.20 15.64
CA LYS A 123 7.81 -19.05 14.74
C LYS A 123 6.88 -18.21 13.88
N GLN A 124 5.73 -17.89 14.42
CA GLN A 124 4.71 -17.12 13.70
C GLN A 124 4.18 -16.00 14.59
N LEU A 125 4.38 -14.79 14.14
CA LEU A 125 3.82 -13.59 14.73
C LEU A 125 2.52 -13.21 14.02
N GLU A 126 1.51 -12.83 14.80
CA GLU A 126 0.22 -12.37 14.32
C GLU A 126 -0.03 -10.94 14.77
N VAL A 127 -0.48 -10.09 13.86
CA VAL A 127 -0.82 -8.70 14.12
C VAL A 127 -2.22 -8.43 13.60
N GLY A 128 -3.09 -7.93 14.47
CA GLY A 128 -4.43 -7.45 14.10
C GLY A 128 -4.56 -5.98 14.43
N VAL A 129 -5.02 -5.19 13.45
CA VAL A 129 -5.35 -3.78 13.64
C VAL A 129 -6.79 -3.55 13.20
N ASN A 130 -7.59 -2.94 14.08
CA ASN A 130 -8.93 -2.48 13.73
C ASN A 130 -9.02 -0.98 14.00
N LEU A 131 -9.36 -0.24 12.96
CA LEU A 131 -9.65 1.18 13.01
C LEU A 131 -11.17 1.35 12.90
N SER A 132 -11.76 2.21 13.72
CA SER A 132 -13.19 2.51 13.67
C SER A 132 -13.47 3.94 14.13
N GLY A 133 -13.99 4.72 13.22
CA GLY A 133 -14.26 6.14 13.42
C GLY A 133 -14.28 6.84 12.07
N PRO A 134 -13.47 7.90 11.87
CA PRO A 134 -13.23 8.50 10.56
C PRO A 134 -12.74 7.50 9.51
N VAL A 135 -11.98 6.50 9.94
CA VAL A 135 -11.48 5.40 9.10
C VAL A 135 -12.07 4.09 9.60
N ASP A 136 -12.63 3.28 8.71
CA ASP A 136 -13.13 1.93 9.02
C ASP A 136 -12.28 0.91 8.25
N VAL A 137 -11.26 0.38 8.90
CA VAL A 137 -10.31 -0.57 8.29
C VAL A 137 -9.96 -1.67 9.30
N SER A 138 -9.96 -2.90 8.84
CA SER A 138 -9.36 -4.03 9.56
C SER A 138 -8.17 -4.58 8.78
N LEU A 139 -7.06 -4.79 9.49
CA LEU A 139 -5.86 -5.43 8.98
C LEU A 139 -5.56 -6.65 9.83
N ARG A 140 -5.21 -7.77 9.19
CA ARG A 140 -4.62 -8.96 9.82
C ARG A 140 -3.36 -9.30 9.07
N ALA A 141 -2.28 -9.48 9.81
CA ALA A 141 -1.00 -9.89 9.26
C ALA A 141 -0.44 -11.06 10.06
N GLN A 142 0.19 -11.99 9.36
CA GLN A 142 0.95 -13.09 9.93
C GLN A 142 2.32 -13.10 9.26
N ALA A 143 3.38 -13.35 10.01
CA ALA A 143 4.72 -13.43 9.47
C ALA A 143 5.60 -14.41 10.24
N GLN A 144 6.51 -15.09 9.54
CA GLN A 144 7.51 -15.99 10.09
C GLN A 144 8.89 -15.32 9.98
N LEU A 145 9.25 -14.53 11.01
CA LEU A 145 10.44 -13.68 10.99
C LEU A 145 11.75 -14.47 11.01
N ALA A 146 11.73 -15.68 11.57
CA ALA A 146 12.88 -16.58 11.69
C ALA A 146 13.06 -17.47 10.44
N GLU A 147 12.20 -17.34 9.43
CA GLU A 147 12.28 -18.10 8.19
C GLU A 147 12.86 -17.25 7.07
N ALA A 148 13.76 -17.85 6.28
CA ALA A 148 14.28 -17.20 5.08
C ALA A 148 13.16 -16.92 4.07
N GLY A 149 13.26 -15.79 3.37
CA GLY A 149 12.24 -15.35 2.44
C GLY A 149 11.05 -14.70 3.11
N LEU A 150 11.02 -14.59 4.45
CA LEU A 150 9.95 -13.97 5.23
C LEU A 150 8.56 -14.44 4.75
N PRO A 151 8.11 -15.64 5.08
CA PRO A 151 6.73 -16.05 4.81
C PRO A 151 5.75 -15.12 5.52
N PHE A 152 4.73 -14.64 4.80
CA PHE A 152 3.74 -13.71 5.35
C PHE A 152 2.38 -13.85 4.70
N ASN A 153 1.36 -13.38 5.39
CA ASN A 153 0.01 -13.19 4.88
C ASN A 153 -0.57 -11.90 5.48
N ILE A 154 -1.08 -11.03 4.62
CA ILE A 154 -1.69 -9.75 5.01
C ILE A 154 -3.07 -9.66 4.37
N GLU A 155 -4.07 -9.40 5.19
CA GLU A 155 -5.44 -9.14 4.74
C GLU A 155 -5.87 -7.76 5.24
N VAL A 156 -6.38 -6.93 4.32
CA VAL A 156 -6.97 -5.63 4.64
C VAL A 156 -8.39 -5.59 4.12
N ASN A 157 -9.31 -5.19 4.97
CA ASN A 157 -10.71 -5.05 4.63
C ASN A 157 -11.25 -3.71 5.14
N SER A 158 -12.08 -3.07 4.32
CA SER A 158 -12.88 -1.91 4.71
C SER A 158 -14.23 -2.00 4.03
N LYS A 159 -15.30 -1.76 4.79
CA LYS A 159 -16.65 -1.70 4.20
C LYS A 159 -16.82 -0.40 3.43
N GLN A 160 -16.27 0.67 3.99
CA GLN A 160 -16.41 1.99 3.40
C GLN A 160 -15.28 2.90 3.89
N LEU A 161 -14.55 3.48 2.97
CA LEU A 161 -13.45 4.39 3.22
C LEU A 161 -13.71 5.70 2.49
N TYR A 162 -13.57 6.83 3.18
CA TYR A 162 -13.76 8.16 2.62
C TYR A 162 -12.46 8.93 2.56
N TRP A 163 -12.34 9.80 1.56
CA TRP A 163 -11.26 10.76 1.45
C TRP A 163 -11.78 12.14 1.02
N PRO A 164 -11.33 13.25 1.61
CA PRO A 164 -10.48 13.30 2.82
C PRO A 164 -11.20 12.71 4.05
N PHE A 165 -10.43 12.33 5.08
CA PHE A 165 -10.97 11.74 6.31
C PHE A 165 -11.78 12.74 7.13
N THR A 166 -11.51 14.04 6.98
CA THR A 166 -12.21 15.15 7.63
C THR A 166 -12.72 16.15 6.58
N GLY A 167 -13.78 16.88 6.93
CA GLY A 167 -14.42 17.83 6.03
C GLY A 167 -15.38 17.17 5.04
N GLU A 168 -15.57 17.81 3.90
CA GLU A 168 -16.46 17.29 2.85
C GLU A 168 -15.84 16.08 2.15
N LYS A 169 -16.54 14.97 2.20
CA LYS A 169 -16.12 13.71 1.60
C LYS A 169 -16.19 13.81 0.08
N GLN A 170 -15.03 13.77 -0.58
CA GLN A 170 -14.92 13.90 -2.03
C GLN A 170 -14.89 12.56 -2.74
N PHE A 171 -14.24 11.56 -2.10
CA PHE A 171 -14.08 10.22 -2.67
C PHE A 171 -14.52 9.17 -1.67
N GLN A 172 -15.04 8.07 -2.19
CA GLN A 172 -15.48 6.92 -1.42
C GLN A 172 -14.99 5.64 -2.10
N ALA A 173 -14.45 4.74 -1.29
CA ALA A 173 -14.16 3.36 -1.67
C ALA A 173 -15.05 2.43 -0.85
N ASP A 174 -15.79 1.55 -1.53
CA ASP A 174 -16.69 0.58 -0.92
C ASP A 174 -16.13 -0.83 -1.09
N ASP A 175 -16.38 -1.70 -0.11
CA ASP A 175 -16.03 -3.13 -0.12
C ASP A 175 -14.56 -3.41 -0.49
N LEU A 176 -13.64 -2.58 0.04
CA LEU A 176 -12.21 -2.77 -0.15
C LEU A 176 -11.77 -4.08 0.48
N LYS A 177 -11.11 -4.91 -0.33
CA LYS A 177 -10.50 -6.17 0.10
C LYS A 177 -9.13 -6.30 -0.56
N MET A 178 -8.11 -6.51 0.27
CA MET A 178 -6.75 -6.78 -0.18
C MET A 178 -6.24 -8.05 0.49
N LYS A 179 -5.60 -8.90 -0.28
CA LYS A 179 -4.84 -10.05 0.20
C LYS A 179 -3.46 -10.03 -0.44
N LEU A 180 -2.45 -10.07 0.38
CA LEU A 180 -1.06 -10.13 -0.03
C LEU A 180 -0.38 -11.23 0.78
N GLY A 181 0.17 -12.25 0.12
CA GLY A 181 0.76 -13.37 0.85
C GLY A 181 1.68 -14.23 0.01
N GLY A 182 2.50 -15.01 0.69
CA GLY A 182 3.52 -15.87 0.14
C GLY A 182 4.85 -15.69 0.87
N LYS A 183 5.93 -15.64 0.13
CA LYS A 183 7.26 -15.24 0.61
C LYS A 183 7.73 -14.02 -0.17
N MET A 184 8.66 -13.24 0.36
CA MET A 184 9.24 -12.12 -0.39
C MET A 184 9.90 -12.57 -1.70
N THR A 185 10.29 -13.83 -1.79
CA THR A 185 10.81 -14.47 -3.01
C THR A 185 9.74 -14.94 -3.99
N ASP A 186 8.48 -15.04 -3.54
CA ASP A 186 7.33 -15.45 -4.36
C ASP A 186 6.03 -15.10 -3.62
N TYR A 187 5.41 -13.97 -3.97
CA TYR A 187 4.16 -13.49 -3.35
C TYR A 187 3.10 -13.17 -4.40
N THR A 188 1.87 -13.20 -3.94
CA THR A 188 0.70 -12.81 -4.73
C THR A 188 -0.07 -11.70 -4.04
N LEU A 189 -0.61 -10.79 -4.84
CA LEU A 189 -1.52 -9.71 -4.41
C LEU A 189 -2.85 -9.85 -5.14
N SER A 190 -3.94 -9.81 -4.40
CA SER A 190 -5.26 -9.54 -4.95
C SER A 190 -5.89 -8.34 -4.25
N PHE A 191 -6.51 -7.46 -5.02
CA PHE A 191 -7.18 -6.27 -4.51
C PHE A 191 -8.47 -6.03 -5.28
N ARG A 192 -9.52 -5.61 -4.57
CA ARG A 192 -10.77 -5.17 -5.18
C ARG A 192 -11.42 -4.08 -4.33
N THR A 193 -12.08 -3.15 -5.01
CA THR A 193 -12.92 -2.11 -4.39
C THR A 193 -13.82 -1.47 -5.45
N ALA A 194 -14.95 -0.92 -5.02
CA ALA A 194 -15.75 -0.02 -5.81
C ALA A 194 -15.43 1.42 -5.38
N VAL A 195 -15.18 2.31 -6.34
CA VAL A 195 -14.86 3.71 -6.05
C VAL A 195 -15.86 4.65 -6.71
N LYS A 196 -16.14 5.76 -6.08
CA LYS A 196 -16.91 6.87 -6.62
C LYS A 196 -16.47 8.18 -5.97
N GLY A 197 -16.68 9.30 -6.65
CA GLY A 197 -16.27 10.58 -6.11
C GLY A 197 -16.69 11.77 -6.95
N GLN A 198 -16.38 12.94 -6.46
CA GLN A 198 -16.67 14.18 -7.17
C GLN A 198 -15.82 14.26 -8.44
N GLY A 199 -16.48 14.37 -9.59
CA GLY A 199 -15.80 14.39 -10.89
C GLY A 199 -15.19 13.06 -11.34
N VAL A 200 -15.37 11.99 -10.55
CA VAL A 200 -14.92 10.63 -10.89
C VAL A 200 -16.14 9.74 -11.09
N PRO A 201 -16.27 9.10 -12.25
CA PRO A 201 -17.36 8.16 -12.48
C PRO A 201 -17.21 6.93 -11.56
N PRO A 202 -18.33 6.33 -11.12
CA PRO A 202 -18.29 5.07 -10.40
C PRO A 202 -17.50 4.02 -11.16
N ALA A 203 -16.60 3.31 -10.46
CA ALA A 203 -15.74 2.31 -11.06
C ALA A 203 -15.52 1.13 -10.11
N ASP A 204 -15.52 -0.09 -10.65
CA ASP A 204 -15.05 -1.28 -9.95
C ASP A 204 -13.59 -1.53 -10.34
N ILE A 205 -12.73 -1.65 -9.33
CA ILE A 205 -11.29 -1.86 -9.50
C ILE A 205 -10.93 -3.24 -8.98
N THR A 206 -10.26 -4.03 -9.81
CA THR A 206 -9.65 -5.30 -9.41
C THR A 206 -8.20 -5.34 -9.83
N ILE A 207 -7.33 -5.89 -8.98
CA ILE A 207 -5.90 -6.06 -9.23
C ILE A 207 -5.52 -7.49 -8.85
N ASP A 208 -4.84 -8.18 -9.76
CA ASP A 208 -4.16 -9.43 -9.52
C ASP A 208 -2.70 -9.26 -9.95
N ALA A 209 -1.79 -9.51 -9.01
CA ALA A 209 -0.36 -9.37 -9.24
C ALA A 209 0.42 -10.46 -8.50
N LYS A 210 1.61 -10.72 -8.98
CA LYS A 210 2.59 -11.59 -8.32
C LYS A 210 3.98 -10.97 -8.44
N GLY A 211 4.85 -11.30 -7.51
CA GLY A 211 6.18 -10.73 -7.51
C GLY A 211 7.14 -11.49 -6.63
N ASN A 212 8.35 -10.99 -6.64
CA ASN A 212 9.43 -11.43 -5.80
C ASN A 212 10.29 -10.22 -5.40
N GLU A 213 11.45 -10.44 -4.81
CA GLU A 213 12.37 -9.39 -4.38
C GLU A 213 12.99 -8.55 -5.50
N ARG A 214 12.78 -8.93 -6.78
CA ARG A 214 13.40 -8.30 -7.96
C ARG A 214 12.42 -7.68 -8.93
N GLN A 215 11.18 -8.18 -8.95
CA GLN A 215 10.16 -7.75 -9.91
C GLN A 215 8.75 -7.95 -9.38
N VAL A 216 7.83 -7.20 -9.96
CA VAL A 216 6.39 -7.43 -9.81
C VAL A 216 5.73 -7.51 -11.18
N SER A 217 4.93 -8.54 -11.38
CA SER A 217 4.04 -8.71 -12.52
C SER A 217 2.63 -8.34 -12.12
N LEU A 218 2.09 -7.32 -12.74
CA LEU A 218 0.67 -7.00 -12.72
C LEU A 218 0.00 -7.90 -13.77
N ASP A 219 -0.50 -9.03 -13.33
CA ASP A 219 -1.11 -10.00 -14.23
C ASP A 219 -2.42 -9.44 -14.82
N LYS A 220 -3.14 -8.67 -14.01
CA LYS A 220 -4.35 -7.97 -14.43
C LYS A 220 -4.72 -6.85 -13.46
N LEU A 221 -4.87 -5.64 -13.99
CA LEU A 221 -5.64 -4.57 -13.37
C LEU A 221 -6.85 -4.29 -14.27
N THR A 222 -8.02 -4.29 -13.67
CA THR A 222 -9.26 -3.96 -14.38
C THR A 222 -9.95 -2.79 -13.69
N VAL A 223 -10.36 -1.82 -14.50
CA VAL A 223 -11.25 -0.73 -14.10
C VAL A 223 -12.51 -0.82 -14.94
N ALA A 224 -13.61 -1.25 -14.35
CA ALA A 224 -14.92 -1.27 -14.99
C ALA A 224 -15.62 0.06 -14.68
N ALA A 225 -15.72 0.93 -15.67
CA ALA A 225 -16.31 2.26 -15.57
C ALA A 225 -16.82 2.71 -16.93
N LEU A 226 -17.68 3.74 -16.95
CA LEU A 226 -18.15 4.36 -18.20
C LEU A 226 -18.74 3.36 -19.19
N GLU A 227 -19.51 2.40 -18.68
CA GLU A 227 -20.14 1.31 -19.45
C GLU A 227 -19.14 0.41 -20.21
N GLY A 228 -17.85 0.61 -19.98
CA GLY A 228 -16.76 -0.12 -20.59
C GLY A 228 -15.77 -0.64 -19.56
N LYS A 229 -14.62 -1.03 -20.05
CA LYS A 229 -13.56 -1.67 -19.25
C LYS A 229 -12.17 -1.24 -19.70
N THR A 230 -11.35 -0.89 -18.75
CA THR A 230 -9.92 -0.66 -18.95
C THR A 230 -9.15 -1.81 -18.31
N GLU A 231 -8.25 -2.43 -19.05
CA GLU A 231 -7.40 -3.53 -18.57
C GLU A 231 -5.93 -3.13 -18.74
N LEU A 232 -5.15 -3.30 -17.69
CA LEU A 232 -3.70 -3.08 -17.70
C LEU A 232 -2.99 -4.35 -17.26
N THR A 233 -2.00 -4.75 -18.04
CA THR A 233 -0.95 -5.71 -17.65
C THR A 233 0.38 -5.00 -17.63
N ALA A 234 1.25 -5.31 -16.68
CA ALA A 234 2.56 -4.68 -16.59
C ALA A 234 3.58 -5.58 -15.90
N LEU A 235 4.83 -5.40 -16.23
CA LEU A 235 5.97 -5.93 -15.49
C LEU A 235 6.85 -4.76 -15.07
N LEU A 236 7.15 -4.68 -13.80
CA LEU A 236 8.14 -3.77 -13.22
C LEU A 236 9.30 -4.62 -12.69
N ASP A 237 10.51 -4.31 -13.11
CA ASP A 237 11.74 -5.00 -12.73
C ASP A 237 12.73 -3.98 -12.15
N TRP A 238 13.41 -4.34 -11.06
CA TRP A 238 14.43 -3.50 -10.41
C TRP A 238 15.70 -4.29 -10.08
N GLN A 239 15.97 -5.34 -10.84
CA GLN A 239 17.15 -6.20 -10.61
C GLN A 239 18.45 -5.42 -10.79
N GLN A 240 18.59 -4.61 -11.83
CA GLN A 240 19.74 -3.75 -12.09
C GLN A 240 19.37 -2.28 -12.17
N ALA A 241 18.45 -1.96 -13.05
CA ALA A 241 17.82 -0.66 -13.21
C ALA A 241 16.31 -0.83 -13.06
N ILE A 242 15.60 0.20 -12.67
CA ILE A 242 14.13 0.14 -12.71
C ILE A 242 13.73 0.15 -14.17
N SER A 243 13.08 -0.90 -14.63
CA SER A 243 12.53 -1.02 -15.96
C SER A 243 11.08 -1.48 -15.92
N TRP A 244 10.30 -1.07 -16.91
CA TRP A 244 8.91 -1.47 -17.04
C TRP A 244 8.54 -1.80 -18.46
N ARG A 245 7.52 -2.62 -18.59
CA ARG A 245 6.75 -2.83 -19.81
C ARG A 245 5.29 -3.02 -19.44
N GLY A 246 4.38 -2.48 -20.25
CA GLY A 246 2.97 -2.58 -19.96
C GLY A 246 2.12 -2.47 -21.23
N GLU A 247 0.91 -2.99 -21.11
CA GLU A 247 -0.12 -2.93 -22.12
C GLU A 247 -1.44 -2.50 -21.48
N LEU A 248 -2.01 -1.42 -21.99
CA LEU A 248 -3.30 -0.87 -21.60
C LEU A 248 -4.30 -1.09 -22.72
N ALA A 249 -5.38 -1.81 -22.43
CA ALA A 249 -6.50 -2.03 -23.34
C ALA A 249 -7.74 -1.28 -22.86
N LEU A 250 -8.34 -0.50 -23.73
CA LEU A 250 -9.64 0.17 -23.54
C LEU A 250 -10.69 -0.61 -24.31
N ARG A 251 -11.81 -0.91 -23.68
CA ARG A 251 -12.92 -1.64 -24.31
C ARG A 251 -14.22 -0.89 -24.08
N SER A 252 -14.79 -0.39 -25.15
CA SER A 252 -16.11 0.26 -25.20
C SER A 252 -16.30 1.38 -24.18
N ILE A 253 -15.27 2.19 -23.93
CA ILE A 253 -15.32 3.30 -22.98
C ILE A 253 -16.28 4.38 -23.49
N ASN A 254 -17.40 4.59 -22.78
CA ASN A 254 -18.43 5.55 -23.11
C ASN A 254 -18.31 6.80 -22.25
N THR A 255 -17.88 7.91 -22.84
CA THR A 255 -17.66 9.18 -22.12
C THR A 255 -18.90 10.07 -22.01
N ALA A 256 -20.04 9.69 -22.55
CA ALA A 256 -21.23 10.55 -22.63
C ALA A 256 -21.68 11.12 -21.26
N LYS A 257 -21.50 10.36 -20.17
CA LYS A 257 -21.87 10.82 -18.82
C LYS A 257 -20.89 11.82 -18.21
N VAL A 258 -19.61 11.79 -18.60
CA VAL A 258 -18.55 12.63 -18.02
C VAL A 258 -18.11 13.76 -18.96
N ALA A 259 -18.37 13.62 -20.24
CA ALA A 259 -18.10 14.62 -21.27
C ALA A 259 -19.30 14.73 -22.23
N PRO A 260 -20.44 15.28 -21.77
CA PRO A 260 -21.67 15.32 -22.59
C PRO A 260 -21.52 16.12 -23.88
N ASP A 261 -20.65 17.12 -23.91
CA ASP A 261 -20.35 17.91 -25.12
C ASP A 261 -19.54 17.13 -26.17
N TRP A 262 -18.82 16.09 -25.71
CA TRP A 262 -17.97 15.24 -26.53
C TRP A 262 -18.24 13.75 -26.28
N PRO A 263 -19.48 13.28 -26.42
CA PRO A 263 -19.79 11.88 -26.21
C PRO A 263 -18.98 11.01 -27.16
N SER A 264 -18.32 10.02 -26.59
CA SER A 264 -17.48 9.10 -27.35
C SER A 264 -17.67 7.66 -26.88
N LYS A 265 -17.44 6.72 -27.78
CA LYS A 265 -17.31 5.30 -27.49
C LYS A 265 -15.99 4.83 -28.10
N LEU A 266 -15.04 4.46 -27.23
CA LEU A 266 -13.66 4.23 -27.62
C LEU A 266 -13.21 2.83 -27.24
N ASP A 267 -12.46 2.22 -28.14
CA ASP A 267 -11.62 1.06 -27.93
C ASP A 267 -10.16 1.46 -28.16
N GLY A 268 -9.22 0.85 -27.46
CA GLY A 268 -7.83 1.23 -27.62
C GLY A 268 -6.85 0.20 -27.10
N LEU A 269 -5.63 0.30 -27.59
CA LEU A 269 -4.47 -0.45 -27.16
C LEU A 269 -3.27 0.49 -27.10
N ILE A 270 -2.61 0.53 -25.94
CA ILE A 270 -1.39 1.31 -25.74
C ILE A 270 -0.35 0.39 -25.14
N LYS A 271 0.82 0.30 -25.77
CA LYS A 271 1.97 -0.43 -25.23
C LYS A 271 3.04 0.55 -24.81
N THR A 272 3.67 0.29 -23.69
CA THR A 272 4.77 1.11 -23.17
C THR A 272 5.88 0.24 -22.61
N ASN A 273 7.11 0.72 -22.73
CA ASN A 273 8.27 0.20 -22.02
C ASN A 273 9.24 1.34 -21.72
N GLY A 274 10.07 1.15 -20.73
CA GLY A 274 11.05 2.16 -20.36
C GLY A 274 11.97 1.71 -19.24
N SER A 275 12.86 2.60 -18.87
CA SER A 275 13.80 2.37 -17.78
C SER A 275 14.16 3.67 -17.07
N LEU A 276 14.56 3.54 -15.81
CA LEU A 276 15.12 4.59 -14.97
C LEU A 276 16.45 4.08 -14.41
N TYR A 277 17.53 4.79 -14.71
CA TYR A 277 18.87 4.47 -14.25
C TYR A 277 19.66 5.74 -13.97
N GLY A 278 20.32 5.83 -12.81
CA GLY A 278 21.17 6.98 -12.46
C GLY A 278 20.46 8.33 -12.52
N GLY A 279 19.17 8.39 -12.20
CA GLY A 279 18.35 9.61 -12.29
C GLY A 279 17.88 9.98 -13.71
N THR A 280 18.25 9.19 -14.73
CA THR A 280 17.77 9.37 -16.11
C THR A 280 16.72 8.32 -16.47
N TRP A 281 15.66 8.74 -17.16
CA TRP A 281 14.64 7.84 -17.65
C TRP A 281 14.55 7.85 -19.17
N GLN A 282 14.15 6.74 -19.73
CA GLN A 282 13.77 6.56 -21.11
C GLN A 282 12.42 5.87 -21.19
N MET A 283 11.54 6.34 -22.05
CA MET A 283 10.23 5.76 -22.31
C MET A 283 10.00 5.59 -23.80
N ASN A 284 9.46 4.46 -24.18
CA ASN A 284 9.02 4.15 -25.51
C ASN A 284 7.56 3.66 -25.47
N VAL A 285 6.72 4.22 -26.31
CA VAL A 285 5.35 3.82 -26.56
C VAL A 285 5.29 3.34 -28.00
N PRO A 286 5.63 2.05 -28.26
CA PRO A 286 5.75 1.53 -29.63
C PRO A 286 4.40 1.44 -30.36
N GLU A 287 3.31 1.39 -29.61
CA GLU A 287 1.97 1.27 -30.19
C GLU A 287 0.97 2.09 -29.38
N VAL A 288 0.34 3.02 -30.06
CA VAL A 288 -0.90 3.68 -29.64
C VAL A 288 -1.92 3.42 -30.73
N LYS A 289 -3.00 2.73 -30.40
CA LYS A 289 -4.12 2.48 -31.30
C LYS A 289 -5.41 2.79 -30.56
N ILE A 290 -6.14 3.81 -31.02
CA ILE A 290 -7.44 4.18 -30.46
C ILE A 290 -8.42 4.26 -31.60
N THR A 291 -9.53 3.54 -31.48
CA THR A 291 -10.59 3.52 -32.48
C THR A 291 -11.95 3.75 -31.82
N GLY A 292 -12.91 4.20 -32.58
CA GLY A 292 -14.26 4.38 -32.06
C GLY A 292 -15.00 5.54 -32.73
N ASN A 293 -15.83 6.20 -31.92
CA ASN A 293 -16.59 7.35 -32.39
C ASN A 293 -16.51 8.47 -31.35
N VAL A 294 -16.36 9.71 -31.81
CA VAL A 294 -16.52 10.93 -31.01
C VAL A 294 -17.64 11.73 -31.65
N LYS A 295 -18.71 12.00 -30.89
CA LYS A 295 -19.99 12.46 -31.43
C LYS A 295 -20.47 11.42 -32.48
N GLN A 296 -20.62 11.80 -33.72
CA GLN A 296 -21.01 10.92 -34.82
C GLN A 296 -19.86 10.60 -35.78
N ASN A 297 -18.65 11.11 -35.48
CA ASN A 297 -17.48 10.94 -36.33
C ASN A 297 -16.66 9.74 -35.90
N LYS A 298 -16.23 8.94 -36.86
CA LYS A 298 -15.26 7.88 -36.63
C LYS A 298 -13.93 8.51 -36.20
N VAL A 299 -13.28 7.87 -35.22
CA VAL A 299 -11.94 8.22 -34.76
C VAL A 299 -11.02 7.03 -34.95
N ASN A 300 -9.86 7.29 -35.51
CA ASN A 300 -8.77 6.33 -35.57
C ASN A 300 -7.47 7.08 -35.27
N VAL A 301 -6.79 6.66 -34.23
CA VAL A 301 -5.46 7.15 -33.83
C VAL A 301 -4.52 5.96 -33.89
N ASN A 302 -3.43 6.07 -34.60
CA ASN A 302 -2.40 5.05 -34.68
C ASN A 302 -1.03 5.70 -34.72
N GLY A 303 -0.14 5.27 -33.80
CA GLY A 303 1.17 5.88 -33.78
C GLY A 303 2.10 5.34 -32.70
N SER A 304 3.23 6.00 -32.57
CA SER A 304 4.25 5.69 -31.58
C SER A 304 4.88 6.97 -31.02
N LEU A 305 5.44 6.86 -29.81
CA LEU A 305 6.03 7.97 -29.09
C LEU A 305 7.28 7.50 -28.34
N LYS A 306 8.30 8.36 -28.26
CA LYS A 306 9.50 8.14 -27.44
C LYS A 306 9.82 9.41 -26.66
N GLY A 307 10.32 9.25 -25.44
CA GLY A 307 10.75 10.38 -24.60
C GLY A 307 11.87 10.01 -23.66
N ASN A 308 12.55 11.01 -23.11
CA ASN A 308 13.61 10.83 -22.14
C ASN A 308 13.66 11.97 -21.11
N SER A 309 14.50 11.83 -20.11
CA SER A 309 14.67 12.78 -19.01
C SER A 309 15.16 14.18 -19.45
N TYR A 310 15.68 14.34 -20.66
CA TYR A 310 16.07 15.63 -21.21
C TYR A 310 14.89 16.33 -21.91
N LEU A 311 13.65 15.83 -21.70
CA LEU A 311 12.42 16.33 -22.33
C LEU A 311 12.47 16.29 -23.88
N GLN A 312 13.30 15.42 -24.43
CA GLN A 312 13.34 15.16 -25.85
C GLN A 312 12.26 14.15 -26.20
N TRP A 313 11.32 14.58 -27.02
CA TRP A 313 10.21 13.77 -27.48
C TRP A 313 10.34 13.54 -28.98
N ALA A 314 10.12 12.32 -29.41
CA ALA A 314 10.02 11.96 -30.82
C ALA A 314 8.71 11.27 -31.07
N ILE A 315 8.04 11.66 -32.13
CA ILE A 315 6.80 11.04 -32.65
C ILE A 315 7.16 10.43 -34.01
N PRO A 316 7.67 9.19 -34.06
CA PRO A 316 8.13 8.58 -35.32
C PRO A 316 7.04 8.43 -36.37
N GLY A 317 5.80 8.46 -35.94
CA GLY A 317 4.64 8.51 -36.80
C GLY A 317 3.37 8.52 -35.98
N LEU A 318 2.47 9.47 -36.25
CA LEU A 318 1.17 9.54 -35.64
C LEU A 318 0.16 9.84 -36.74
N HIS A 319 -0.75 8.91 -36.96
CA HIS A 319 -1.86 9.06 -37.87
C HIS A 319 -3.16 9.32 -37.09
N LEU A 320 -3.85 10.39 -37.43
CA LEU A 320 -5.07 10.82 -36.76
C LEU A 320 -6.18 10.91 -37.85
N GLU A 321 -7.30 10.26 -37.62
CA GLU A 321 -8.51 10.40 -38.43
C GLU A 321 -9.69 10.82 -37.56
N LEU A 322 -10.42 11.82 -38.00
CA LEU A 322 -11.67 12.25 -37.38
C LEU A 322 -12.71 12.52 -38.50
N GLY A 323 -13.64 11.60 -38.64
CA GLY A 323 -14.64 11.65 -39.70
C GLY A 323 -14.01 11.57 -41.08
N ARG A 324 -14.03 12.69 -41.83
CA ARG A 324 -13.42 12.81 -43.18
C ARG A 324 -12.05 13.51 -43.18
N ASN A 325 -11.61 13.96 -42.01
CA ASN A 325 -10.35 14.66 -41.85
C ASN A 325 -9.27 13.71 -41.36
N SER A 326 -8.08 13.83 -41.93
CA SER A 326 -6.89 13.09 -41.46
C SER A 326 -5.69 14.01 -41.33
N ALA A 327 -4.80 13.66 -40.41
CA ALA A 327 -3.53 14.34 -40.18
C ALA A 327 -2.43 13.31 -39.88
N ASP A 328 -1.27 13.50 -40.49
CA ASP A 328 -0.05 12.75 -40.23
C ASP A 328 0.97 13.67 -39.56
N VAL A 329 1.50 13.24 -38.44
CA VAL A 329 2.59 13.91 -37.71
C VAL A 329 3.82 13.00 -37.76
N LYS A 330 4.94 13.59 -38.18
CA LYS A 330 6.24 12.89 -38.26
C LYS A 330 7.29 13.63 -37.47
#